data_de8d179cbd82978d910f330345e662a5
#
_entry.id   de8d179cbd82978d910f330345e662a5
#
_cell.length_a   1.000
_cell.length_b   1.000
_cell.length_c   1.000
_cell.angle_alpha   90.00
_cell.angle_beta   90.00
_cell.angle_gamma   90.00
#
_symmetry.space_group_name_H-M   'P 1'
#
loop_
_entity.id
_entity.type
_entity.pdbx_description
1 polymer ?
#
loop_
_entity_poly.entity_id
_entity_poly.type
_entity_poly.pdbx_seq_one_letter_code
_entity_poly.pdbx_strand_id
1 'polypeptide(L)'
;MRSIPAFLVAFLILAACSTSATPSQPADAWTLVVADGGPGDGPGMSVADALAHGPTDDLVSVSGALFVAPDGTVRLCDAIAESFPPQCGGASIEVTGLDLSTVADLQDANNVRWAESVVLFGSVEAS
;
A
#
# COMPACT_ATOMS: atom_id res chain seq x y z
N MET A 1 -27.68 -21.84 68.13
CA MET A 1 -26.40 -21.25 67.68
C MET A 1 -25.92 -21.99 66.46
N ARG A 2 -26.18 -21.43 65.34
CA ARG A 2 -25.67 -22.00 64.05
C ARG A 2 -25.09 -20.88 63.26
N SER A 3 -23.77 -20.90 63.10
CA SER A 3 -23.00 -20.02 62.27
C SER A 3 -23.19 -20.42 60.82
N ILE A 4 -23.60 -19.49 60.00
CA ILE A 4 -23.68 -19.64 58.54
C ILE A 4 -22.40 -19.05 58.00
N PRO A 5 -21.59 -19.79 57.26
CA PRO A 5 -20.46 -19.20 56.57
C PRO A 5 -20.94 -18.45 55.33
N ALA A 6 -20.59 -17.18 55.25
CA ALA A 6 -20.78 -16.37 54.08
C ALA A 6 -19.89 -16.86 52.94
N PHE A 7 -20.51 -17.35 51.88
CA PHE A 7 -19.81 -17.63 50.64
C PHE A 7 -19.56 -16.31 49.91
N LEU A 8 -18.31 -15.90 49.88
CA LEU A 8 -17.85 -14.79 49.09
C LEU A 8 -17.63 -15.32 47.65
N VAL A 9 -18.59 -15.05 46.79
CA VAL A 9 -18.46 -15.31 45.38
C VAL A 9 -17.62 -14.17 44.80
N ALA A 10 -16.34 -14.45 44.55
CA ALA A 10 -15.49 -13.54 43.81
C ALA A 10 -15.86 -13.61 42.34
N PHE A 11 -16.53 -12.60 41.83
CA PHE A 11 -16.71 -12.40 40.41
C PHE A 11 -15.37 -11.94 39.79
N LEU A 12 -14.67 -12.85 39.14
CA LEU A 12 -13.56 -12.49 38.26
C LEU A 12 -14.16 -11.90 36.98
N ILE A 13 -14.13 -10.58 36.86
CA ILE A 13 -14.40 -9.91 35.61
C ILE A 13 -13.12 -10.05 34.75
N LEU A 14 -13.12 -11.00 33.85
CA LEU A 14 -12.13 -11.00 32.75
C LEU A 14 -12.46 -9.82 31.83
N ALA A 15 -11.73 -8.74 31.97
CA ALA A 15 -11.70 -7.70 30.95
C ALA A 15 -11.01 -8.28 29.72
N ALA A 16 -11.80 -8.72 28.76
CA ALA A 16 -11.30 -9.04 27.44
C ALA A 16 -10.91 -7.73 26.77
N CYS A 17 -9.62 -7.41 26.76
CA CYS A 17 -9.08 -6.39 25.87
C CYS A 17 -9.23 -6.90 24.43
N SER A 18 -10.34 -6.53 23.79
CA SER A 18 -10.46 -6.67 22.36
C SER A 18 -9.59 -5.59 21.72
N THR A 19 -8.37 -5.93 21.38
CA THR A 19 -7.59 -5.15 20.45
C THR A 19 -8.25 -5.30 19.09
N SER A 20 -9.03 -4.29 18.68
CA SER A 20 -9.47 -4.17 17.30
C SER A 20 -8.24 -3.85 16.47
N ALA A 21 -7.59 -4.89 15.96
CA ALA A 21 -6.62 -4.73 14.90
C ALA A 21 -7.39 -4.24 13.67
N THR A 22 -7.15 -2.99 13.26
CA THR A 22 -7.56 -2.52 11.94
C THR A 22 -6.89 -3.46 10.94
N PRO A 23 -7.63 -4.19 10.08
CA PRO A 23 -6.99 -5.02 9.08
C PRO A 23 -6.21 -4.09 8.16
N SER A 24 -4.89 -4.02 8.35
CA SER A 24 -4.02 -3.46 7.34
C SER A 24 -4.08 -4.43 6.16
N GLN A 25 -4.70 -4.00 5.07
CA GLN A 25 -4.66 -4.75 3.82
C GLN A 25 -3.21 -5.00 3.47
N PRO A 26 -2.81 -6.25 3.20
CA PRO A 26 -1.47 -6.52 2.74
C PRO A 26 -1.23 -5.70 1.46
N ALA A 27 -0.05 -5.10 1.35
CA ALA A 27 0.34 -4.28 0.20
C ALA A 27 0.22 -5.01 -1.15
N ASP A 28 0.09 -6.33 -1.11
CA ASP A 28 -0.03 -7.21 -2.28
C ASP A 28 -1.48 -7.56 -2.65
N ALA A 29 -2.49 -6.97 -1.97
CA ALA A 29 -3.90 -7.28 -2.23
C ALA A 29 -4.45 -6.60 -3.50
N TRP A 30 -3.82 -5.54 -3.97
CA TRP A 30 -4.27 -4.75 -5.10
C TRP A 30 -3.16 -4.49 -6.11
N THR A 31 -3.54 -4.45 -7.38
CA THR A 31 -2.64 -4.14 -8.49
C THR A 31 -3.20 -2.97 -9.29
N LEU A 32 -2.38 -1.98 -9.59
CA LEU A 32 -2.69 -0.92 -10.54
C LEU A 32 -2.32 -1.39 -11.95
N VAL A 33 -3.32 -1.56 -12.80
CA VAL A 33 -3.12 -1.93 -14.20
C VAL A 33 -3.13 -0.67 -15.06
N VAL A 34 -1.98 -0.30 -15.58
CA VAL A 34 -1.80 0.91 -16.39
C VAL A 34 -2.49 0.75 -17.73
N ALA A 35 -3.33 1.73 -18.11
CA ALA A 35 -4.18 1.64 -19.30
C ALA A 35 -3.42 1.83 -20.61
N ASP A 36 -2.53 2.82 -20.68
CA ASP A 36 -1.85 3.21 -21.93
C ASP A 36 -0.34 2.87 -21.94
N GLY A 37 0.11 2.07 -21.00
CA GLY A 37 1.51 1.60 -20.92
C GLY A 37 2.52 2.65 -20.46
N GLY A 38 2.11 3.90 -20.25
CA GLY A 38 2.98 5.00 -19.86
C GLY A 38 2.41 5.86 -18.74
N PRO A 39 3.22 6.84 -18.26
CA PRO A 39 2.75 7.81 -17.28
C PRO A 39 1.55 8.62 -17.78
N GLY A 40 0.65 8.94 -16.87
CA GLY A 40 -0.48 9.83 -17.12
C GLY A 40 -0.15 11.30 -16.86
N ASP A 41 -1.09 12.16 -17.23
CA ASP A 41 -1.01 13.59 -16.99
C ASP A 41 -1.93 14.01 -15.84
N GLY A 42 -1.59 15.12 -15.21
CA GLY A 42 -2.42 15.79 -14.22
C GLY A 42 -2.22 15.28 -12.78
N PRO A 43 -3.01 15.82 -11.84
CA PRO A 43 -2.93 15.39 -10.47
C PRO A 43 -3.53 14.00 -10.29
N GLY A 44 -2.85 13.17 -9.47
CA GLY A 44 -3.35 11.87 -9.08
C GLY A 44 -3.69 11.83 -7.59
N MET A 45 -4.56 10.88 -7.21
CA MET A 45 -4.74 10.55 -5.79
C MET A 45 -3.49 9.89 -5.23
N SER A 46 -3.32 9.90 -3.92
CA SER A 46 -2.24 9.16 -3.27
C SER A 46 -2.44 7.65 -3.40
N VAL A 47 -1.37 6.88 -3.21
CA VAL A 47 -1.48 5.41 -3.17
C VAL A 47 -2.37 4.96 -2.02
N ALA A 48 -2.26 5.61 -0.85
CA ALA A 48 -3.13 5.32 0.29
C ALA A 48 -4.60 5.53 -0.03
N ASP A 49 -4.95 6.60 -0.73
CA ASP A 49 -6.33 6.87 -1.17
C ASP A 49 -6.82 5.85 -2.19
N ALA A 50 -5.97 5.46 -3.13
CA ALA A 50 -6.29 4.42 -4.12
C ALA A 50 -6.56 3.07 -3.44
N LEU A 51 -5.77 2.69 -2.45
CA LEU A 51 -5.98 1.47 -1.66
C LEU A 51 -7.27 1.54 -0.81
N ALA A 52 -7.57 2.70 -0.24
CA ALA A 52 -8.80 2.92 0.52
C ALA A 52 -10.06 2.88 -0.37
N HIS A 53 -9.94 3.35 -1.61
CA HIS A 53 -11.00 3.26 -2.61
C HIS A 53 -11.30 1.81 -2.99
N GLY A 54 -10.27 0.98 -3.06
CA GLY A 54 -10.37 -0.44 -3.45
C GLY A 54 -10.49 -0.65 -4.95
N PRO A 55 -10.79 -1.89 -5.37
CA PRO A 55 -10.89 -2.24 -6.79
C PRO A 55 -11.97 -1.43 -7.49
N THR A 56 -11.67 -1.02 -8.70
CA THR A 56 -12.62 -0.27 -9.54
C THR A 56 -12.36 -0.57 -11.00
N ASP A 57 -13.45 -0.71 -11.78
CA ASP A 57 -13.37 -0.78 -13.24
C ASP A 57 -13.15 0.61 -13.87
N ASP A 58 -13.37 1.67 -13.10
CA ASP A 58 -13.11 3.03 -13.54
C ASP A 58 -11.61 3.31 -13.57
N LEU A 59 -11.18 4.06 -14.57
CA LEU A 59 -9.80 4.51 -14.67
C LEU A 59 -9.54 5.64 -13.68
N VAL A 60 -8.49 5.52 -12.89
CA VAL A 60 -8.08 6.51 -11.90
C VAL A 60 -6.64 6.94 -12.12
N SER A 61 -6.33 8.17 -11.75
CA SER A 61 -4.96 8.67 -11.73
C SER A 61 -4.40 8.54 -10.32
N VAL A 62 -3.26 7.87 -10.20
CA VAL A 62 -2.57 7.67 -8.93
C VAL A 62 -1.16 8.24 -9.03
N SER A 63 -0.80 9.08 -8.09
CA SER A 63 0.52 9.70 -8.02
C SER A 63 1.37 9.10 -6.89
N GLY A 64 2.64 9.01 -7.11
CA GLY A 64 3.60 8.53 -6.12
C GLY A 64 5.00 8.41 -6.67
N ALA A 65 5.85 7.76 -5.91
CA ALA A 65 7.19 7.40 -6.33
C ALA A 65 7.18 6.01 -6.96
N LEU A 66 7.80 5.87 -8.10
CA LEU A 66 7.95 4.59 -8.78
C LEU A 66 9.18 3.86 -8.26
N PHE A 67 9.04 2.59 -7.99
CA PHE A 67 10.12 1.74 -7.51
C PHE A 67 10.14 0.42 -8.27
N VAL A 68 11.29 0.05 -8.80
CA VAL A 68 11.51 -1.21 -9.51
C VAL A 68 12.54 -2.02 -8.75
N ALA A 69 12.11 -3.14 -8.19
CA ALA A 69 12.96 -4.05 -7.45
C ALA A 69 13.92 -4.82 -8.36
N PRO A 70 14.99 -5.42 -7.81
CA PRO A 70 15.94 -6.22 -8.61
C PRO A 70 15.32 -7.41 -9.35
N ASP A 71 14.20 -7.95 -8.84
CA ASP A 71 13.45 -9.04 -9.49
C ASP A 71 12.53 -8.56 -10.64
N GLY A 72 12.46 -7.25 -10.87
CA GLY A 72 11.60 -6.64 -11.88
C GLY A 72 10.21 -6.24 -11.40
N THR A 73 9.86 -6.49 -10.15
CA THR A 73 8.58 -6.05 -9.57
C THR A 73 8.51 -4.53 -9.54
N VAL A 74 7.44 -3.97 -10.08
CA VAL A 74 7.19 -2.52 -10.13
C VAL A 74 6.15 -2.15 -9.08
N ARG A 75 6.44 -1.13 -8.28
CA ARG A 75 5.53 -0.59 -7.27
C ARG A 75 5.44 0.92 -7.38
N LEU A 76 4.26 1.44 -7.08
CA LEU A 76 4.04 2.85 -6.82
C LEU A 76 3.88 3.04 -5.32
N CYS A 77 4.64 3.97 -4.75
CA CYS A 77 4.75 4.19 -3.32
C CYS A 77 4.39 5.63 -2.98
N ASP A 78 3.77 5.85 -1.83
CA ASP A 78 3.47 7.22 -1.38
C ASP A 78 4.74 8.03 -1.07
N ALA A 79 5.81 7.34 -0.67
CA ALA A 79 7.10 7.97 -0.38
C ALA A 79 8.26 7.04 -0.75
N ILE A 80 9.42 7.62 -0.97
CA ILE A 80 10.69 6.89 -1.01
C ILE A 80 11.42 7.15 0.31
N ALA A 81 11.80 6.07 1.00
CA ALA A 81 12.62 6.18 2.19
C ALA A 81 14.02 6.68 1.83
N GLU A 82 14.54 7.62 2.63
CA GLU A 82 15.89 8.15 2.49
C GLU A 82 16.93 7.10 2.89
N SER A 83 17.19 6.18 2.01
CA SER A 83 18.24 5.18 2.12
C SER A 83 18.96 5.05 0.79
N PHE A 84 20.12 4.43 0.76
CA PHE A 84 20.80 4.13 -0.50
C PHE A 84 21.12 2.64 -0.59
N PRO A 85 20.54 1.91 -1.54
CA PRO A 85 19.54 2.36 -2.54
C PRO A 85 18.21 2.79 -1.88
N PRO A 86 17.44 3.66 -2.53
CA PRO A 86 16.13 4.05 -2.05
C PRO A 86 15.19 2.85 -1.90
N GLN A 87 14.24 2.95 -0.99
CA GLN A 87 13.23 1.92 -0.75
C GLN A 87 11.83 2.52 -0.74
N CYS A 88 10.87 1.71 -1.12
CA CYS A 88 9.45 2.05 -1.02
C CYS A 88 9.08 2.31 0.43
N GLY A 89 8.51 3.45 0.72
CA GLY A 89 8.00 3.83 2.04
C GLY A 89 6.51 4.16 2.00
N GLY A 90 5.84 4.03 3.14
CA GLY A 90 4.41 4.26 3.24
C GLY A 90 3.56 3.22 2.50
N ALA A 91 2.37 3.63 2.06
CA ALA A 91 1.50 2.78 1.26
C ALA A 91 2.13 2.51 -0.12
N SER A 92 1.95 1.30 -0.61
CA SER A 92 2.41 0.91 -1.95
C SER A 92 1.41 0.01 -2.65
N ILE A 93 1.41 0.07 -3.98
CA ILE A 93 0.59 -0.77 -4.84
C ILE A 93 1.48 -1.36 -5.94
N GLU A 94 1.29 -2.63 -6.25
CA GLU A 94 1.96 -3.25 -7.38
C GLU A 94 1.45 -2.65 -8.70
N VAL A 95 2.34 -2.48 -9.67
CA VAL A 95 2.02 -1.89 -10.96
C VAL A 95 2.31 -2.90 -12.06
N THR A 96 1.34 -3.08 -12.95
CA THR A 96 1.49 -3.88 -14.17
C THR A 96 1.12 -3.06 -15.41
N GLY A 97 1.59 -3.49 -16.58
CA GLY A 97 1.27 -2.83 -17.83
C GLY A 97 2.04 -1.52 -18.09
N LEU A 98 3.00 -1.16 -17.25
CA LEU A 98 3.84 0.02 -17.43
C LEU A 98 5.07 -0.32 -18.27
N ASP A 99 5.27 0.44 -19.35
CA ASP A 99 6.53 0.42 -20.11
C ASP A 99 7.51 1.39 -19.44
N LEU A 100 8.52 0.84 -18.78
CA LEU A 100 9.52 1.61 -18.06
C LEU A 100 10.34 2.54 -18.97
N SER A 101 10.43 2.26 -20.26
CA SER A 101 11.12 3.13 -21.21
C SER A 101 10.42 4.47 -21.41
N THR A 102 9.14 4.56 -21.05
CA THR A 102 8.34 5.79 -21.15
C THR A 102 8.42 6.68 -19.91
N VAL A 103 9.03 6.18 -18.84
CA VAL A 103 9.17 6.93 -17.58
C VAL A 103 10.35 7.87 -17.66
N ALA A 104 10.07 9.18 -17.53
CA ALA A 104 11.12 10.19 -17.46
C ALA A 104 11.85 10.14 -16.12
N ASP A 105 13.12 10.52 -16.13
CA ASP A 105 13.96 10.65 -14.94
C ASP A 105 14.09 9.37 -14.08
N LEU A 106 13.95 8.21 -14.71
CA LEU A 106 14.17 6.93 -14.05
C LEU A 106 15.65 6.77 -13.68
N GLN A 107 15.93 6.73 -12.38
CA GLN A 107 17.27 6.55 -11.82
C GLN A 107 17.58 5.06 -11.65
N ASP A 108 18.87 4.72 -11.66
CA ASP A 108 19.33 3.34 -11.50
C ASP A 108 20.55 3.30 -10.56
N ALA A 109 20.50 2.47 -9.55
CA ALA A 109 21.63 2.14 -8.69
C ALA A 109 21.40 0.79 -7.98
N ASN A 110 22.45 -0.02 -7.88
CA ASN A 110 22.43 -1.31 -7.18
C ASN A 110 21.30 -2.26 -7.63
N ASN A 111 21.01 -2.30 -8.92
CA ASN A 111 19.92 -3.07 -9.53
C ASN A 111 18.51 -2.62 -9.14
N VAL A 112 18.39 -1.47 -8.51
CA VAL A 112 17.11 -0.82 -8.19
C VAL A 112 16.94 0.38 -9.10
N ARG A 113 15.74 0.57 -9.65
CA ARG A 113 15.38 1.77 -10.41
C ARG A 113 14.23 2.48 -9.71
N TRP A 114 14.21 3.81 -9.78
CA TRP A 114 13.17 4.62 -9.17
C TRP A 114 12.97 5.94 -9.89
N ALA A 115 11.78 6.50 -9.71
CA ALA A 115 11.46 7.86 -10.10
C ALA A 115 10.69 8.53 -8.96
N GLU A 116 11.07 9.74 -8.59
CA GLU A 116 10.55 10.40 -7.39
C GLU A 116 9.09 10.83 -7.49
N SER A 117 8.63 11.13 -8.69
CA SER A 117 7.25 11.59 -8.91
C SER A 117 6.73 11.10 -10.25
N VAL A 118 5.74 10.24 -10.20
CA VAL A 118 5.08 9.68 -11.37
C VAL A 118 3.57 9.69 -11.14
N VAL A 119 2.81 9.97 -12.19
CA VAL A 119 1.36 9.79 -12.22
C VAL A 119 1.05 8.63 -13.16
N LEU A 120 0.33 7.65 -12.69
CA LEU A 120 -0.12 6.51 -13.48
C LEU A 120 -1.63 6.53 -13.62
N PHE A 121 -2.10 6.21 -14.80
CA PHE A 121 -3.52 6.15 -15.13
C PHE A 121 -3.91 4.70 -15.44
N GLY A 122 -4.86 4.17 -14.70
CA GLY A 122 -5.26 2.77 -14.85
C GLY A 122 -6.39 2.36 -13.94
N SER A 123 -6.67 1.08 -13.91
CA SER A 123 -7.66 0.47 -13.01
C SER A 123 -6.98 -0.21 -11.83
N VAL A 124 -7.65 -0.20 -10.68
CA VAL A 124 -7.21 -0.95 -9.49
C VAL A 124 -7.93 -2.28 -9.48
N GLU A 125 -7.18 -3.36 -9.50
CA GLU A 125 -7.70 -4.72 -9.56
C GLU A 125 -7.23 -5.54 -8.34
N ALA A 126 -8.02 -6.56 -7.97
CA ALA A 126 -7.58 -7.54 -6.99
C ALA A 126 -6.45 -8.40 -7.58
N SER A 127 -5.38 -8.55 -6.81
CA SER A 127 -4.22 -9.35 -7.21
C SER A 127 -4.49 -10.84 -7.11
#